data_d9d10aba91ee93bd02d49e844af2d936
#
_entry.id   d9d10aba91ee93bd02d49e844af2d936
#
_cell.length_a   1.000
_cell.length_b   1.000
_cell.length_c   1.000
_cell.angle_alpha   90.00
_cell.angle_beta   90.00
_cell.angle_gamma   90.00
#
_symmetry.space_group_name_H-M   'P 1'
#
loop_
_entity.id
_entity.type
_entity.pdbx_description
1 polymer ?
#
loop_
_entity_poly.entity_id
_entity_poly.type
_entity_poly.pdbx_seq_one_letter_code
_entity_poly.pdbx_strand_id
1 'polypeptide(L)'
;MESRIEFLKKYISIIIGSLIFAAGLEFFLIPNNILDGGVIGVSIIARHYLGLPLGVFILIFNIPFLYLGYKQIGKGFAIASIFGIVILSFATSYFHNFPPLVTDPFLACIFGGIILGIGVGLVIRNGGTLDGSEMFSIYATKKLPISVGEMVLGINVIIFIASGFVFTWEAALYSMISYFIASKVMDIVIEGLNDSKSVMVITSNYQVISQEIQDRLGRGVT
;
A
#
# COMPACT_ATOMS: atom_id res chain seq x y z
N MET A 1 -13.94 -22.58 6.21
CA MET A 1 -14.94 -21.66 6.79
C MET A 1 -14.19 -20.74 7.73
N GLU A 2 -13.89 -19.47 7.32
CA GLU A 2 -13.31 -18.48 8.21
C GLU A 2 -14.22 -18.36 9.44
N SER A 3 -13.66 -18.38 10.64
CA SER A 3 -14.45 -18.13 11.84
C SER A 3 -15.02 -16.71 11.76
N ARG A 4 -16.21 -16.46 12.33
CA ARG A 4 -16.78 -15.10 12.38
C ARG A 4 -15.82 -14.09 12.99
N ILE A 5 -14.93 -14.54 13.86
CA ILE A 5 -13.90 -13.74 14.53
C ILE A 5 -12.81 -13.31 13.52
N GLU A 6 -12.38 -14.21 12.64
CA GLU A 6 -11.37 -13.90 11.60
C GLU A 6 -11.91 -12.91 10.57
N PHE A 7 -13.15 -13.13 10.15
CA PHE A 7 -13.86 -12.19 9.29
C PHE A 7 -13.94 -10.79 9.91
N LEU A 8 -14.34 -10.70 11.18
CA LEU A 8 -14.45 -9.42 11.87
C LEU A 8 -13.08 -8.73 12.01
N LYS A 9 -12.04 -9.48 12.42
CA LYS A 9 -10.67 -8.97 12.51
C LYS A 9 -10.16 -8.41 11.20
N LYS A 10 -10.43 -9.11 10.08
CA LYS A 10 -10.06 -8.67 8.73
C LYS A 10 -10.63 -7.29 8.41
N TYR A 11 -11.95 -7.11 8.54
CA TYR A 11 -12.60 -5.85 8.18
C TYR A 11 -12.27 -4.71 9.15
N ILE A 12 -12.09 -5.00 10.45
CA ILE A 12 -11.60 -4.01 11.42
C ILE A 12 -10.20 -3.52 11.03
N SER A 13 -9.30 -4.42 10.66
CA SER A 13 -7.95 -4.05 10.21
C SER A 13 -7.98 -3.21 8.94
N ILE A 14 -8.89 -3.50 8.00
CA ILE A 14 -9.08 -2.70 6.79
C ILE A 14 -9.58 -1.30 7.15
N ILE A 15 -10.55 -1.17 8.06
CA ILE A 15 -11.03 0.14 8.54
C ILE A 15 -9.87 0.94 9.14
N ILE A 16 -9.14 0.33 10.08
CA ILE A 16 -8.02 1.00 10.76
C ILE A 16 -6.95 1.41 9.75
N GLY A 17 -6.57 0.51 8.83
CA GLY A 17 -5.58 0.79 7.79
C GLY A 17 -6.02 1.94 6.88
N SER A 18 -7.28 1.96 6.43
CA SER A 18 -7.83 3.03 5.58
C SER A 18 -7.86 4.38 6.30
N LEU A 19 -8.20 4.40 7.61
CA LEU A 19 -8.20 5.63 8.41
C LEU A 19 -6.79 6.16 8.65
N ILE A 20 -5.82 5.27 8.95
CA ILE A 20 -4.41 5.62 9.11
C ILE A 20 -3.87 6.20 7.79
N PHE A 21 -4.17 5.58 6.67
CA PHE A 21 -3.76 6.04 5.36
C PHE A 21 -4.35 7.43 5.03
N ALA A 22 -5.66 7.62 5.26
CA ALA A 22 -6.32 8.91 5.07
C ALA A 22 -5.70 10.02 5.95
N ALA A 23 -5.35 9.70 7.19
CA ALA A 23 -4.68 10.63 8.09
C ALA A 23 -3.27 11.01 7.59
N GLY A 24 -2.50 10.06 7.07
CA GLY A 24 -1.21 10.31 6.42
C GLY A 24 -1.33 11.27 5.23
N LEU A 25 -2.33 11.05 4.37
CA LEU A 25 -2.60 11.91 3.23
C LEU A 25 -2.98 13.33 3.66
N GLU A 26 -4.04 13.48 4.46
CA GLU A 26 -4.67 14.78 4.71
C GLU A 26 -3.91 15.62 5.75
N PHE A 27 -3.22 15.02 6.71
CA PHE A 27 -2.51 15.76 7.76
C PHE A 27 -1.03 16.01 7.46
N PHE A 28 -0.42 15.22 6.57
CA PHE A 28 1.01 15.32 6.28
C PHE A 28 1.30 15.67 4.81
N LEU A 29 0.81 14.87 3.84
CA LEU A 29 1.24 15.00 2.45
C LEU A 29 0.56 16.16 1.73
N ILE A 30 -0.76 16.14 1.65
CA ILE A 30 -1.55 17.12 0.88
C ILE A 30 -1.27 18.56 1.27
N PRO A 31 -1.18 18.93 2.57
CA PRO A 31 -0.88 20.31 2.95
C PRO A 31 0.50 20.80 2.51
N ASN A 32 1.43 19.87 2.29
CA ASN A 32 2.79 20.17 1.84
C ASN A 32 3.00 19.97 0.32
N ASN A 33 1.92 19.81 -0.45
CA ASN A 33 1.93 19.52 -1.89
C ASN A 33 2.72 18.26 -2.25
N ILE A 34 2.87 17.33 -1.31
CA ILE A 34 3.49 16.03 -1.52
C ILE A 34 2.41 15.07 -2.02
N LEU A 35 2.68 14.41 -3.14
CA LEU A 35 1.73 13.46 -3.72
C LEU A 35 2.00 12.05 -3.22
N ASP A 36 0.94 11.30 -3.12
CA ASP A 36 1.03 9.84 -3.12
C ASP A 36 1.16 9.34 -4.58
N GLY A 37 1.48 8.09 -4.75
CA GLY A 37 1.56 7.47 -6.06
C GLY A 37 0.21 6.99 -6.60
N GLY A 38 0.27 6.26 -7.71
CA GLY A 38 -0.85 5.50 -8.23
C GLY A 38 -2.07 6.32 -8.64
N VAL A 39 -3.20 5.69 -8.50
CA VAL A 39 -4.52 6.29 -8.78
C VAL A 39 -4.80 7.45 -7.83
N ILE A 40 -4.32 7.38 -6.60
CA ILE A 40 -4.48 8.46 -5.62
C ILE A 40 -3.68 9.68 -6.06
N GLY A 41 -2.43 9.51 -6.53
CA GLY A 41 -1.63 10.60 -7.08
C GLY A 41 -2.31 11.29 -8.28
N VAL A 42 -2.85 10.50 -9.21
CA VAL A 42 -3.66 11.03 -10.32
C VAL A 42 -4.91 11.74 -9.79
N SER A 43 -5.53 11.23 -8.74
CA SER A 43 -6.70 11.84 -8.09
C SER A 43 -6.38 13.21 -7.46
N ILE A 44 -5.19 13.35 -6.86
CA ILE A 44 -4.72 14.64 -6.30
C ILE A 44 -4.50 15.66 -7.42
N ILE A 45 -3.88 15.24 -8.53
CA ILE A 45 -3.72 16.10 -9.72
C ILE A 45 -5.08 16.52 -10.29
N ALA A 46 -6.02 15.58 -10.45
CA ALA A 46 -7.36 15.87 -10.94
C ALA A 46 -8.12 16.85 -10.02
N ARG A 47 -7.99 16.66 -8.70
CA ARG A 47 -8.56 17.59 -7.72
C ARG A 47 -7.99 19.00 -7.88
N HIS A 48 -6.70 19.15 -8.12
CA HIS A 48 -6.05 20.43 -8.29
C HIS A 48 -6.67 21.25 -9.44
N TYR A 49 -7.02 20.60 -10.55
CA TYR A 49 -7.60 21.26 -11.72
C TYR A 49 -9.13 21.40 -11.65
N LEU A 50 -9.84 20.45 -11.06
CA LEU A 50 -11.29 20.35 -11.12
C LEU A 50 -12.01 20.83 -9.85
N GLY A 51 -11.29 20.97 -8.73
CA GLY A 51 -11.82 21.49 -7.47
C GLY A 51 -12.83 20.60 -6.74
N LEU A 52 -13.06 19.37 -7.22
CA LEU A 52 -13.94 18.41 -6.54
C LEU A 52 -13.24 17.71 -5.37
N PRO A 53 -14.00 17.17 -4.39
CA PRO A 53 -13.41 16.43 -3.28
C PRO A 53 -12.54 15.24 -3.75
N LEU A 54 -11.39 15.06 -3.11
CA LEU A 54 -10.44 13.98 -3.45
C LEU A 54 -11.09 12.60 -3.46
N GLY A 55 -11.94 12.32 -2.48
CA GLY A 55 -12.64 11.04 -2.37
C GLY A 55 -13.45 10.66 -3.60
N VAL A 56 -14.02 11.64 -4.32
CA VAL A 56 -14.77 11.40 -5.57
C VAL A 56 -13.85 10.82 -6.64
N PHE A 57 -12.68 11.41 -6.83
CA PHE A 57 -11.70 10.94 -7.81
C PHE A 57 -11.13 9.58 -7.42
N ILE A 58 -10.82 9.36 -6.12
CA ILE A 58 -10.39 8.06 -5.62
C ILE A 58 -11.41 6.97 -5.97
N LEU A 59 -12.69 7.20 -5.76
CA LEU A 59 -13.74 6.23 -6.11
C LEU A 59 -13.80 5.97 -7.63
N ILE A 60 -13.90 7.03 -8.43
CA ILE A 60 -14.12 6.90 -9.88
C ILE A 60 -12.91 6.24 -10.55
N PHE A 61 -11.70 6.70 -10.26
CA PHE A 61 -10.50 6.21 -10.93
C PHE A 61 -10.08 4.80 -10.49
N ASN A 62 -10.53 4.33 -9.33
CA ASN A 62 -10.31 2.95 -8.90
C ASN A 62 -11.28 1.93 -9.54
N ILE A 63 -12.40 2.35 -10.16
CA ILE A 63 -13.38 1.44 -10.76
C ILE A 63 -12.74 0.43 -11.75
N PRO A 64 -11.94 0.86 -12.75
CA PRO A 64 -11.34 -0.07 -13.70
C PRO A 64 -10.40 -1.09 -13.04
N PHE A 65 -9.66 -0.66 -12.03
CA PHE A 65 -8.75 -1.52 -11.28
C PHE A 65 -9.48 -2.49 -10.36
N LEU A 66 -10.60 -2.09 -9.76
CA LEU A 66 -11.48 -2.98 -9.01
C LEU A 66 -12.03 -4.10 -9.89
N TYR A 67 -12.40 -3.80 -11.13
CA TYR A 67 -12.81 -4.82 -12.11
C TYR A 67 -11.66 -5.79 -12.43
N LEU A 68 -10.44 -5.26 -12.64
CA LEU A 68 -9.25 -6.09 -12.85
C LEU A 68 -8.94 -6.96 -11.63
N GLY A 69 -8.99 -6.39 -10.42
CA GLY A 69 -8.79 -7.11 -9.16
C GLY A 69 -9.80 -8.24 -8.97
N TYR A 70 -11.08 -7.99 -9.30
CA TYR A 70 -12.13 -9.01 -9.28
C TYR A 70 -11.82 -10.17 -10.21
N LYS A 71 -11.39 -9.89 -11.45
CA LYS A 71 -11.14 -10.89 -12.49
C LYS A 71 -9.85 -11.67 -12.27
N GLN A 72 -8.78 -11.02 -11.79
CA GLN A 72 -7.43 -11.59 -11.73
C GLN A 72 -7.05 -12.13 -10.36
N ILE A 73 -7.61 -11.57 -9.29
CA ILE A 73 -7.27 -11.94 -7.91
C ILE A 73 -8.44 -12.69 -7.27
N GLY A 74 -9.67 -12.17 -7.40
CA GLY A 74 -10.88 -12.85 -6.94
C GLY A 74 -11.87 -11.95 -6.19
N LYS A 75 -13.08 -12.53 -5.95
CA LYS A 75 -14.20 -11.81 -5.32
C LYS A 75 -13.88 -11.25 -3.93
N GLY A 76 -13.22 -12.05 -3.08
CA GLY A 76 -12.95 -11.67 -1.69
C GLY A 76 -12.01 -10.46 -1.62
N PHE A 77 -11.01 -10.42 -2.50
CA PHE A 77 -10.09 -9.28 -2.64
C PHE A 77 -10.84 -8.02 -3.12
N ALA A 78 -11.65 -8.14 -4.17
CA ALA A 78 -12.39 -7.01 -4.70
C ALA A 78 -13.35 -6.39 -3.67
N ILE A 79 -14.08 -7.22 -2.90
CA ILE A 79 -14.99 -6.73 -1.84
C ILE A 79 -14.20 -6.02 -0.74
N ALA A 80 -13.08 -6.58 -0.29
CA ALA A 80 -12.23 -5.98 0.71
C ALA A 80 -11.65 -4.63 0.23
N SER A 81 -11.22 -4.56 -1.03
CA SER A 81 -10.69 -3.34 -1.64
C SER A 81 -11.78 -2.27 -1.82
N ILE A 82 -12.97 -2.62 -2.31
CA ILE A 82 -14.09 -1.69 -2.40
C ILE A 82 -14.39 -1.10 -1.02
N PHE A 83 -14.46 -1.95 0.00
CA PHE A 83 -14.73 -1.51 1.36
C PHE A 83 -13.64 -0.55 1.89
N GLY A 84 -12.37 -0.87 1.68
CA GLY A 84 -11.25 0.01 2.06
C GLY A 84 -11.26 1.35 1.31
N ILE A 85 -11.46 1.32 -0.02
CA ILE A 85 -11.50 2.52 -0.87
C ILE A 85 -12.67 3.43 -0.50
N VAL A 86 -13.84 2.88 -0.20
CA VAL A 86 -15.01 3.65 0.25
C VAL A 86 -14.70 4.34 1.58
N ILE A 87 -14.13 3.63 2.56
CA ILE A 87 -13.73 4.23 3.84
C ILE A 87 -12.69 5.32 3.62
N LEU A 88 -11.66 5.06 2.82
CA LEU A 88 -10.63 6.03 2.47
C LEU A 88 -11.25 7.30 1.87
N SER A 89 -12.16 7.15 0.90
CA SER A 89 -12.83 8.26 0.24
C SER A 89 -13.61 9.16 1.21
N PHE A 90 -14.37 8.55 2.14
CA PHE A 90 -15.09 9.31 3.16
C PHE A 90 -14.13 9.93 4.18
N ALA A 91 -13.11 9.18 4.61
CA ALA A 91 -12.15 9.66 5.60
C ALA A 91 -11.32 10.85 5.08
N THR A 92 -10.84 10.81 3.84
CA THR A 92 -10.12 11.93 3.22
C THR A 92 -11.02 13.17 3.10
N SER A 93 -12.26 13.00 2.68
CA SER A 93 -13.21 14.11 2.62
C SER A 93 -13.51 14.73 3.99
N TYR A 94 -13.58 13.90 5.04
CA TYR A 94 -13.82 14.36 6.41
C TYR A 94 -12.57 15.03 7.01
N PHE A 95 -11.39 14.41 6.88
CA PHE A 95 -10.14 14.91 7.45
C PHE A 95 -9.64 16.19 6.78
N HIS A 96 -10.05 16.44 5.55
CA HIS A 96 -9.72 17.67 4.82
C HIS A 96 -10.14 18.95 5.54
N ASN A 97 -11.16 18.89 6.42
CA ASN A 97 -11.64 20.04 7.16
C ASN A 97 -10.80 20.36 8.43
N PHE A 98 -9.80 19.55 8.74
CA PHE A 98 -8.95 19.74 9.89
C PHE A 98 -7.62 20.39 9.51
N PRO A 99 -6.98 21.12 10.44
CA PRO A 99 -5.69 21.73 10.18
C PRO A 99 -4.59 20.67 9.97
N PRO A 100 -3.56 20.98 9.17
CA PRO A 100 -2.42 20.09 8.99
C PRO A 100 -1.68 19.85 10.31
N LEU A 101 -1.17 18.64 10.49
CA LEU A 101 -0.40 18.29 11.68
C LEU A 101 1.07 18.75 11.55
N VAL A 102 1.59 18.75 10.35
CA VAL A 102 2.98 19.10 10.01
C VAL A 102 2.99 19.98 8.76
N THR A 103 3.66 21.12 8.86
CA THR A 103 3.82 22.07 7.75
C THR A 103 5.23 22.10 7.16
N ASP A 104 6.19 21.40 7.78
CA ASP A 104 7.52 21.21 7.24
C ASP A 104 7.52 20.05 6.22
N PRO A 105 7.87 20.31 4.93
CA PRO A 105 7.81 19.29 3.89
C PRO A 105 8.72 18.08 4.15
N PHE A 106 9.88 18.29 4.78
CA PHE A 106 10.81 17.20 5.06
C PHE A 106 10.26 16.25 6.13
N LEU A 107 9.75 16.81 7.22
CA LEU A 107 9.09 16.00 8.26
C LEU A 107 7.82 15.35 7.72
N ALA A 108 7.04 16.07 6.93
CA ALA A 108 5.81 15.55 6.32
C ALA A 108 6.09 14.36 5.40
N CYS A 109 7.14 14.39 4.57
CA CYS A 109 7.46 13.28 3.68
C CYS A 109 7.91 12.03 4.45
N ILE A 110 8.66 12.18 5.55
CA ILE A 110 9.13 11.03 6.34
C ILE A 110 7.97 10.41 7.13
N PHE A 111 7.32 11.20 7.99
CA PHE A 111 6.26 10.68 8.85
C PHE A 111 4.99 10.33 8.06
N GLY A 112 4.66 11.12 7.04
CA GLY A 112 3.57 10.82 6.13
C GLY A 112 3.81 9.48 5.40
N GLY A 113 5.01 9.27 4.86
CA GLY A 113 5.40 8.01 4.21
C GLY A 113 5.30 6.81 5.15
N ILE A 114 5.77 6.94 6.41
CA ILE A 114 5.64 5.87 7.42
C ILE A 114 4.16 5.55 7.68
N ILE A 115 3.34 6.57 7.92
CA ILE A 115 1.91 6.41 8.23
C ILE A 115 1.16 5.80 7.05
N LEU A 116 1.43 6.26 5.82
CA LEU A 116 0.87 5.68 4.60
C LEU A 116 1.24 4.21 4.47
N GLY A 117 2.54 3.87 4.62
CA GLY A 117 3.02 2.50 4.52
C GLY A 117 2.39 1.56 5.54
N ILE A 118 2.19 2.01 6.79
CA ILE A 118 1.44 1.25 7.81
C ILE A 118 0.00 1.05 7.37
N GLY A 119 -0.68 2.11 6.95
CA GLY A 119 -2.09 2.07 6.56
C GLY A 119 -2.34 1.09 5.41
N VAL A 120 -1.61 1.26 4.30
CA VAL A 120 -1.75 0.39 3.13
C VAL A 120 -1.29 -1.03 3.41
N GLY A 121 -0.18 -1.20 4.12
CA GLY A 121 0.33 -2.52 4.49
C GLY A 121 -0.68 -3.34 5.30
N LEU A 122 -1.38 -2.71 6.26
CA LEU A 122 -2.47 -3.35 7.01
C LEU A 122 -3.62 -3.80 6.12
N VAL A 123 -4.01 -3.00 5.13
CA VAL A 123 -5.10 -3.34 4.20
C VAL A 123 -4.69 -4.49 3.29
N ILE A 124 -3.48 -4.45 2.70
CA ILE A 124 -2.96 -5.49 1.81
C ILE A 124 -2.79 -6.81 2.57
N ARG A 125 -2.22 -6.80 3.76
CA ARG A 125 -2.06 -7.98 4.62
C ARG A 125 -3.39 -8.67 4.92
N ASN A 126 -4.48 -7.90 4.96
CA ASN A 126 -5.84 -8.42 5.18
C ASN A 126 -6.61 -8.69 3.86
N GLY A 127 -5.90 -8.76 2.74
CA GLY A 127 -6.43 -9.18 1.45
C GLY A 127 -7.32 -8.14 0.78
N GLY A 128 -7.04 -6.85 0.97
CA GLY A 128 -7.59 -5.72 0.23
C GLY A 128 -6.50 -4.83 -0.33
N THR A 129 -6.86 -3.67 -0.88
CA THR A 129 -5.97 -2.58 -1.28
C THR A 129 -6.73 -1.26 -1.31
N LEU A 130 -6.01 -0.14 -1.32
CA LEU A 130 -6.57 1.21 -1.35
C LEU A 130 -6.37 1.90 -2.70
N ASP A 131 -5.49 1.38 -3.55
CA ASP A 131 -5.10 1.99 -4.81
C ASP A 131 -5.03 0.98 -5.98
N GLY A 132 -5.36 1.44 -7.18
CA GLY A 132 -5.33 0.64 -8.39
C GLY A 132 -3.95 0.18 -8.80
N SER A 133 -2.91 0.97 -8.56
CA SER A 133 -1.52 0.60 -8.85
C SER A 133 -1.06 -0.57 -7.97
N GLU A 134 -1.51 -0.61 -6.71
CA GLU A 134 -1.29 -1.72 -5.80
C GLU A 134 -1.98 -3.00 -6.30
N MET A 135 -3.23 -2.90 -6.80
CA MET A 135 -3.94 -4.05 -7.38
C MET A 135 -3.14 -4.67 -8.52
N PHE A 136 -2.63 -3.82 -9.42
CA PHE A 136 -1.78 -4.27 -10.50
C PHE A 136 -0.49 -4.90 -9.98
N SER A 137 0.15 -4.29 -9.00
CA SER A 137 1.39 -4.76 -8.39
C SER A 137 1.22 -6.11 -7.69
N ILE A 138 0.16 -6.29 -6.90
CA ILE A 138 -0.17 -7.58 -6.27
C ILE A 138 -0.38 -8.69 -7.32
N TYR A 139 -0.97 -8.37 -8.47
CA TYR A 139 -1.09 -9.34 -9.57
C TYR A 139 0.26 -9.64 -10.23
N ALA A 140 1.07 -8.63 -10.49
CA ALA A 140 2.34 -8.75 -11.18
C ALA A 140 3.40 -9.50 -10.35
N THR A 141 3.46 -9.25 -9.04
CA THR A 141 4.40 -9.91 -8.12
C THR A 141 4.16 -11.40 -7.94
N LYS A 142 2.97 -11.90 -8.28
CA LYS A 142 2.75 -13.36 -8.39
C LYS A 142 3.59 -14.02 -9.48
N LYS A 143 4.11 -13.25 -10.43
CA LYS A 143 4.89 -13.73 -11.58
C LYS A 143 6.33 -13.26 -11.59
N LEU A 144 6.65 -12.24 -10.80
CA LEU A 144 7.95 -11.57 -10.75
C LEU A 144 8.53 -11.65 -9.33
N PRO A 145 9.84 -11.90 -9.18
CA PRO A 145 10.50 -12.03 -7.88
C PRO A 145 10.86 -10.66 -7.29
N ILE A 146 9.89 -9.75 -7.19
CA ILE A 146 10.02 -8.40 -6.63
C ILE A 146 8.91 -8.16 -5.62
N SER A 147 9.13 -7.27 -4.64
CA SER A 147 8.11 -6.94 -3.64
C SER A 147 6.97 -6.10 -4.22
N VAL A 148 5.84 -6.07 -3.53
CA VAL A 148 4.70 -5.22 -3.92
C VAL A 148 5.14 -3.76 -3.90
N GLY A 149 5.85 -3.33 -2.85
CA GLY A 149 6.33 -1.96 -2.72
C GLY A 149 7.28 -1.54 -3.83
N GLU A 150 8.22 -2.41 -4.21
CA GLU A 150 9.16 -2.15 -5.31
C GLU A 150 8.46 -2.02 -6.66
N MET A 151 7.45 -2.87 -6.92
CA MET A 151 6.66 -2.79 -8.15
C MET A 151 5.87 -1.48 -8.21
N VAL A 152 5.18 -1.12 -7.13
CA VAL A 152 4.39 0.11 -7.06
C VAL A 152 5.29 1.34 -7.18
N LEU A 153 6.46 1.33 -6.52
CA LEU A 153 7.44 2.41 -6.65
C LEU A 153 7.86 2.62 -8.12
N GLY A 154 8.14 1.54 -8.84
CA GLY A 154 8.51 1.60 -10.26
C GLY A 154 7.42 2.22 -11.14
N ILE A 155 6.15 1.87 -10.92
CA ILE A 155 5.00 2.45 -11.63
C ILE A 155 4.87 3.94 -11.33
N ASN A 156 5.08 4.33 -10.07
CA ASN A 156 4.84 5.67 -9.60
C ASN A 156 5.89 6.70 -10.03
N VAL A 157 7.07 6.26 -10.45
CA VAL A 157 8.10 7.18 -11.00
C VAL A 157 7.54 8.05 -12.12
N ILE A 158 6.71 7.48 -13.00
CA ILE A 158 6.07 8.24 -14.10
C ILE A 158 5.12 9.31 -13.56
N ILE A 159 4.35 8.99 -12.51
CA ILE A 159 3.40 9.92 -11.88
C ILE A 159 4.15 11.05 -11.18
N PHE A 160 5.26 10.74 -10.51
CA PHE A 160 6.07 11.75 -9.83
C PHE A 160 6.76 12.70 -10.82
N ILE A 161 7.23 12.20 -11.96
CA ILE A 161 7.74 13.06 -13.03
C ILE A 161 6.63 14.00 -13.53
N ALA A 162 5.43 13.48 -13.79
CA ALA A 162 4.29 14.30 -14.19
C ALA A 162 3.94 15.35 -13.13
N SER A 163 4.00 15.00 -11.84
CA SER A 163 3.73 15.93 -10.75
C SER A 163 4.71 17.10 -10.68
N GLY A 164 5.97 16.89 -11.07
CA GLY A 164 6.98 17.94 -11.15
C GLY A 164 6.61 19.05 -12.14
N PHE A 165 5.89 18.73 -13.21
CA PHE A 165 5.38 19.71 -14.17
C PHE A 165 4.07 20.39 -13.71
N VAL A 166 3.28 19.73 -12.86
CA VAL A 166 1.99 20.23 -12.38
C VAL A 166 2.16 21.13 -11.16
N PHE A 167 3.01 20.74 -10.22
CA PHE A 167 3.27 21.48 -8.98
C PHE A 167 4.67 22.08 -9.01
N THR A 168 5.63 21.45 -8.35
CA THR A 168 7.03 21.85 -8.34
C THR A 168 7.93 20.61 -8.36
N TRP A 169 9.16 20.75 -8.87
CA TRP A 169 10.14 19.65 -8.83
C TRP A 169 10.52 19.26 -7.40
N GLU A 170 10.52 20.21 -6.47
CA GLU A 170 10.74 19.95 -5.05
C GLU A 170 9.65 19.05 -4.47
N ALA A 171 8.38 19.37 -4.76
CA ALA A 171 7.24 18.54 -4.34
C ALA A 171 7.31 17.12 -4.94
N ALA A 172 7.71 16.99 -6.20
CA ALA A 172 7.91 15.69 -6.83
C ALA A 172 9.02 14.87 -6.17
N LEU A 173 10.16 15.50 -5.82
CA LEU A 173 11.27 14.84 -5.13
C LEU A 173 10.86 14.39 -3.71
N TYR A 174 10.15 15.24 -2.96
CA TYR A 174 9.59 14.84 -1.66
C TYR A 174 8.58 13.71 -1.79
N SER A 175 7.76 13.71 -2.85
CA SER A 175 6.81 12.62 -3.13
C SER A 175 7.54 11.30 -3.39
N MET A 176 8.63 11.31 -4.14
CA MET A 176 9.47 10.12 -4.36
C MET A 176 10.06 9.60 -3.05
N ILE A 177 10.60 10.47 -2.19
CA ILE A 177 11.16 10.09 -0.89
C ILE A 177 10.05 9.50 0.00
N SER A 178 8.92 10.20 0.13
CA SER A 178 7.78 9.75 0.92
C SER A 178 7.30 8.38 0.48
N TYR A 179 7.16 8.18 -0.84
CA TYR A 179 6.71 6.92 -1.38
C TYR A 179 7.73 5.78 -1.22
N PHE A 180 9.03 6.09 -1.35
CA PHE A 180 10.08 5.11 -1.04
C PHE A 180 10.00 4.64 0.41
N ILE A 181 9.82 5.55 1.36
CA ILE A 181 9.62 5.22 2.78
C ILE A 181 8.35 4.38 2.94
N ALA A 182 7.23 4.83 2.34
CA ALA A 182 5.96 4.12 2.41
C ALA A 182 6.06 2.70 1.85
N SER A 183 6.75 2.50 0.72
CA SER A 183 6.93 1.18 0.11
C SER A 183 7.70 0.23 1.03
N LYS A 184 8.76 0.69 1.69
CA LYS A 184 9.54 -0.12 2.62
C LYS A 184 8.76 -0.47 3.89
N VAL A 185 8.05 0.51 4.44
CA VAL A 185 7.19 0.27 5.62
C VAL A 185 6.03 -0.67 5.25
N MET A 186 5.43 -0.50 4.08
CA MET A 186 4.37 -1.37 3.56
C MET A 186 4.87 -2.83 3.48
N ASP A 187 6.03 -3.08 2.87
CA ASP A 187 6.60 -4.41 2.75
C ASP A 187 6.83 -5.04 4.15
N ILE A 188 7.40 -4.29 5.10
CA ILE A 188 7.58 -4.74 6.49
C ILE A 188 6.24 -5.12 7.15
N VAL A 189 5.19 -4.34 6.93
CA VAL A 189 3.86 -4.62 7.51
C VAL A 189 3.20 -5.83 6.85
N ILE A 190 3.37 -6.00 5.54
CA ILE A 190 2.82 -7.15 4.80
C ILE A 190 3.50 -8.45 5.23
N GLU A 191 4.83 -8.48 5.21
CA GLU A 191 5.64 -9.67 5.51
C GLU A 191 5.68 -9.96 7.02
N GLY A 192 5.67 -8.92 7.84
CA GLY A 192 5.87 -8.98 9.29
C GLY A 192 7.33 -8.84 9.67
N LEU A 193 7.57 -8.66 10.97
CA LEU A 193 8.94 -8.50 11.51
C LEU A 193 9.73 -9.83 11.60
N ASN A 194 9.08 -10.95 11.33
CA ASN A 194 9.71 -12.27 11.38
C ASN A 194 9.93 -12.81 9.96
N ASP A 195 11.06 -12.46 9.37
CA ASP A 195 11.54 -13.08 8.12
C ASP A 195 11.89 -14.56 8.38
N SER A 196 10.98 -15.45 8.08
CA SER A 196 11.34 -16.88 7.95
C SER A 196 11.77 -17.15 6.51
N LYS A 197 13.04 -17.55 6.35
CA LYS A 197 13.56 -17.98 5.05
C LYS A 197 13.36 -19.48 4.91
N SER A 198 12.66 -19.90 3.86
CA SER A 198 12.64 -21.30 3.44
C SER A 198 13.75 -21.53 2.43
N VAL A 199 14.52 -22.60 2.63
CA VAL A 199 15.57 -23.03 1.71
C VAL A 199 15.15 -24.38 1.15
N MET A 200 15.03 -24.47 -0.18
CA MET A 200 14.80 -25.75 -0.86
C MET A 200 16.15 -26.35 -1.22
N VAL A 201 16.45 -27.52 -0.66
CA VAL A 201 17.67 -28.29 -0.95
C VAL A 201 17.30 -29.50 -1.79
N ILE A 202 17.77 -29.55 -3.03
CA ILE A 202 17.59 -30.71 -3.92
C ILE A 202 18.82 -31.61 -3.78
N THR A 203 18.61 -32.81 -3.25
CA THR A 203 19.72 -33.77 -2.96
C THR A 203 19.25 -35.23 -3.08
N SER A 204 20.13 -36.10 -3.47
CA SER A 204 19.89 -37.56 -3.42
C SER A 204 19.99 -38.14 -1.99
N ASN A 205 20.64 -37.40 -1.07
CA ASN A 205 20.89 -37.86 0.31
C ASN A 205 20.01 -37.06 1.30
N TYR A 206 18.73 -36.91 1.00
CA TYR A 206 17.81 -36.05 1.78
C TYR A 206 17.70 -36.44 3.27
N GLN A 207 17.78 -37.76 3.61
CA GLN A 207 17.69 -38.25 4.99
C GLN A 207 18.85 -37.78 5.84
N VAL A 208 20.08 -37.88 5.34
CA VAL A 208 21.28 -37.46 6.06
C VAL A 208 21.31 -35.97 6.27
N ILE A 209 20.97 -35.20 5.22
CA ILE A 209 20.97 -33.74 5.27
C ILE A 209 19.85 -33.23 6.18
N SER A 210 18.66 -33.83 6.16
CA SER A 210 17.56 -33.43 7.03
C SER A 210 17.92 -33.67 8.51
N GLN A 211 18.55 -34.78 8.81
CA GLN A 211 18.97 -35.10 10.16
C GLN A 211 20.07 -34.15 10.67
N GLU A 212 21.09 -33.86 9.85
CA GLU A 212 22.14 -32.90 10.17
C GLU A 212 21.57 -31.45 10.37
N ILE A 213 20.58 -31.03 9.58
CA ILE A 213 19.91 -29.72 9.74
C ILE A 213 19.14 -29.67 11.07
N GLN A 214 18.42 -30.73 11.42
CA GLN A 214 17.69 -30.80 12.69
C GLN A 214 18.65 -30.83 13.89
N ASP A 215 19.71 -31.67 13.85
CA ASP A 215 20.63 -31.86 14.95
C ASP A 215 21.56 -30.65 15.17
N ARG A 216 22.05 -30.03 14.10
CA ARG A 216 22.99 -28.89 14.20
C ARG A 216 22.35 -27.53 14.26
N LEU A 217 21.22 -27.32 13.57
CA LEU A 217 20.60 -26.02 13.44
C LEU A 217 19.28 -25.90 14.23
N GLY A 218 18.76 -27.02 14.76
CA GLY A 218 17.47 -27.03 15.45
C GLY A 218 16.30 -26.53 14.60
N ARG A 219 16.37 -26.70 13.27
CA ARG A 219 15.37 -26.22 12.32
C ARG A 219 14.53 -27.37 11.80
N GLY A 220 13.21 -27.13 11.66
CA GLY A 220 12.31 -28.11 11.05
C GLY A 220 12.64 -28.32 9.57
N VAL A 221 12.57 -29.58 9.11
CA VAL A 221 12.71 -29.97 7.70
C VAL A 221 11.44 -30.71 7.31
N THR A 222 10.84 -30.31 6.16
CA THR A 222 9.62 -30.95 5.60
C THR A 222 9.92 -31.47 4.21
#